data_9b863a7ba4285eaf482dee4f59ae5985
#
_entry.id   9b863a7ba4285eaf482dee4f59ae5985
#
_cell.length_a   1.000
_cell.length_b   1.000
_cell.length_c   1.000
_cell.angle_alpha   90.00
_cell.angle_beta   90.00
_cell.angle_gamma   90.00
#
_symmetry.space_group_name_H-M   'P 1'
#
loop_
_entity.id
_entity.type
_entity.pdbx_description
1 polymer ?
#
loop_
_entity_poly.entity_id
_entity_poly.type
_entity_poly.pdbx_seq_one_letter_code
_entity_poly.pdbx_strand_id
1 'polypeptide(L)'
;FLRQQPRQDFVISTKVGRLLSAVPPGQGDGAGKWIDVPSRRERFDYSHDGVLRSLEASLERLGLDRIDLLYVHDLDVFTHGSEAAKQARLDEFMAGGYRALVRLRDEGVIAGFGAGVNEWQPCDWLMQRGEFDVFLLAGRFTLLEQAALPFMDKAAAKGVGVVIVAK
;
A
#
# COMPACT_ATOMS: atom_id res chain seq x y z
N PHE A 1 -17.67 -6.79 13.04
CA PHE A 1 -18.70 -6.12 12.24
C PHE A 1 -18.69 -6.62 10.79
N LEU A 2 -17.64 -6.41 10.01
CA LEU A 2 -17.60 -6.75 8.56
C LEU A 2 -17.90 -8.22 8.25
N ARG A 3 -17.47 -9.16 9.11
CA ARG A 3 -17.76 -10.60 8.95
C ARG A 3 -19.26 -10.95 9.00
N GLN A 4 -20.08 -10.05 9.51
CA GLN A 4 -21.54 -10.21 9.61
C GLN A 4 -22.29 -9.54 8.46
N GLN A 5 -21.57 -8.83 7.57
CA GLN A 5 -22.14 -8.18 6.41
C GLN A 5 -22.00 -9.08 5.17
N PRO A 6 -22.96 -9.06 4.23
CA PRO A 6 -22.76 -9.74 2.96
C PRO A 6 -21.51 -9.23 2.25
N ARG A 7 -20.62 -10.13 1.85
CA ARG A 7 -19.29 -9.75 1.34
C ARG A 7 -19.32 -8.86 0.08
N GLN A 8 -20.37 -8.96 -0.71
CA GLN A 8 -20.59 -8.15 -1.91
C GLN A 8 -20.99 -6.69 -1.62
N ASP A 9 -21.37 -6.37 -0.39
CA ASP A 9 -21.90 -5.04 -0.07
C ASP A 9 -20.79 -4.03 0.32
N PHE A 10 -19.52 -4.48 0.35
CA PHE A 10 -18.41 -3.60 0.66
C PHE A 10 -17.14 -3.94 -0.12
N VAL A 11 -16.34 -2.92 -0.36
CA VAL A 11 -14.97 -3.03 -0.90
C VAL A 11 -13.99 -2.86 0.26
N ILE A 12 -13.04 -3.78 0.38
CA ILE A 12 -11.99 -3.69 1.39
C ILE A 12 -10.64 -3.54 0.73
N SER A 13 -9.86 -2.61 1.25
CA SER A 13 -8.47 -2.42 0.85
C SER A 13 -7.53 -2.60 2.03
N THR A 14 -6.33 -3.07 1.76
CA THR A 14 -5.23 -3.13 2.72
C THR A 14 -3.90 -2.79 2.04
N LYS A 15 -2.82 -2.82 2.80
CA LYS A 15 -1.48 -2.52 2.32
C LYS A 15 -0.58 -3.75 2.38
N VAL A 16 0.37 -3.83 1.44
CA VAL A 16 1.40 -4.89 1.36
C VAL A 16 2.80 -4.27 1.34
N GLY A 17 3.83 -5.09 1.62
CA GLY A 17 5.23 -4.63 1.64
C GLY A 17 5.73 -4.16 3.00
N ARG A 18 4.86 -4.10 4.03
CA ARG A 18 5.24 -3.88 5.43
C ARG A 18 4.75 -5.05 6.27
N LEU A 19 5.64 -5.95 6.62
CA LEU A 19 5.36 -7.12 7.46
C LEU A 19 5.42 -6.75 8.94
N LEU A 20 4.58 -7.40 9.74
CA LEU A 20 4.52 -7.23 11.18
C LEU A 20 4.88 -8.55 11.88
N SER A 21 5.93 -8.56 12.70
CA SER A 21 6.31 -9.69 13.55
C SER A 21 6.02 -9.40 15.02
N ALA A 22 5.58 -10.42 15.77
CA ALA A 22 5.38 -10.30 17.20
C ALA A 22 6.71 -10.08 17.91
N VAL A 23 6.72 -9.19 18.90
CA VAL A 23 7.87 -8.95 19.79
C VAL A 23 7.37 -8.86 21.24
N PRO A 24 8.26 -8.99 22.24
CA PRO A 24 7.88 -8.84 23.64
C PRO A 24 7.16 -7.51 23.91
N PRO A 25 6.27 -7.46 24.93
CA PRO A 25 5.58 -6.23 25.31
C PRO A 25 6.53 -5.05 25.49
N GLY A 26 6.16 -3.88 24.95
CA GLY A 26 6.95 -2.65 25.01
C GLY A 26 8.12 -2.55 24.01
N GLN A 27 8.40 -3.57 23.21
CA GLN A 27 9.47 -3.58 22.20
C GLN A 27 8.98 -3.36 20.77
N GLY A 28 7.70 -3.04 20.58
CA GLY A 28 7.11 -2.81 19.27
C GLY A 28 7.37 -1.39 18.73
N ASP A 29 7.46 -1.26 17.42
CA ASP A 29 7.69 0.03 16.74
C ASP A 29 6.49 0.99 16.85
N GLY A 30 5.31 0.47 17.22
CA GLY A 30 4.10 1.27 17.50
C GLY A 30 4.03 1.85 18.92
N ALA A 31 4.95 1.47 19.82
CA ALA A 31 4.96 1.96 21.20
C ALA A 31 5.11 3.49 21.25
N GLY A 32 4.18 4.14 21.96
CA GLY A 32 4.14 5.61 22.06
C GLY A 32 3.59 6.35 20.83
N LYS A 33 3.32 5.65 19.72
CA LYS A 33 2.67 6.21 18.53
C LYS A 33 1.16 5.93 18.50
N TRP A 34 0.76 4.79 19.05
CA TRP A 34 -0.62 4.31 19.04
C TRP A 34 -1.03 3.85 20.42
N ILE A 35 -2.35 3.88 20.72
CA ILE A 35 -2.92 3.43 21.98
C ILE A 35 -3.36 1.97 21.83
N ASP A 36 -3.08 1.15 22.85
CA ASP A 36 -3.52 -0.25 22.96
C ASP A 36 -3.22 -1.15 21.75
N VAL A 37 -2.06 -0.93 21.14
CA VAL A 37 -1.63 -1.76 20.00
C VAL A 37 -0.78 -2.96 20.47
N PRO A 38 -0.94 -4.13 19.83
CA PRO A 38 -0.05 -5.26 20.05
C PRO A 38 1.40 -4.89 19.75
N SER A 39 2.35 -5.38 20.56
CA SER A 39 3.79 -5.18 20.31
C SER A 39 4.21 -5.90 19.04
N ARG A 40 4.49 -5.14 17.99
CA ARG A 40 4.89 -5.61 16.67
C ARG A 40 6.12 -4.86 16.19
N ARG A 41 7.00 -5.56 15.48
CA ARG A 41 8.13 -4.98 14.75
C ARG A 41 7.77 -4.92 13.27
N GLU A 42 7.99 -3.78 12.66
CA GLU A 42 7.80 -3.56 11.24
C GLU A 42 9.06 -3.98 10.46
N ARG A 43 8.86 -4.62 9.33
CA ARG A 43 9.91 -4.95 8.37
C ARG A 43 9.41 -4.72 6.96
N PHE A 44 10.12 -3.90 6.20
CA PHE A 44 9.82 -3.71 4.79
C PHE A 44 10.33 -4.89 3.95
N ASP A 45 9.47 -5.41 3.09
CA ASP A 45 9.76 -6.51 2.17
C ASP A 45 8.83 -6.37 0.96
N TYR A 46 9.34 -5.75 -0.09
CA TYR A 46 8.59 -5.49 -1.33
C TYR A 46 8.84 -6.56 -2.39
N SER A 47 9.51 -7.65 -2.04
CA SER A 47 9.71 -8.79 -2.91
C SER A 47 8.39 -9.49 -3.26
N HIS A 48 8.42 -10.38 -4.25
CA HIS A 48 7.30 -11.25 -4.61
C HIS A 48 6.71 -11.94 -3.36
N ASP A 49 7.55 -12.61 -2.59
CA ASP A 49 7.10 -13.37 -1.40
C ASP A 49 6.69 -12.46 -0.24
N GLY A 50 7.31 -11.26 -0.12
CA GLY A 50 6.93 -10.25 0.86
C GLY A 50 5.49 -9.74 0.63
N VAL A 51 5.11 -9.53 -0.62
CA VAL A 51 3.76 -9.14 -1.01
C VAL A 51 2.76 -10.24 -0.66
N LEU A 52 3.03 -11.50 -1.02
CA LEU A 52 2.14 -12.62 -0.72
C LEU A 52 1.96 -12.82 0.79
N ARG A 53 3.05 -12.81 1.56
CA ARG A 53 2.99 -12.90 3.03
C ARG A 53 2.20 -11.74 3.66
N SER A 54 2.30 -10.53 3.09
CA SER A 54 1.53 -9.38 3.58
C SER A 54 0.03 -9.57 3.36
N LEU A 55 -0.37 -10.12 2.20
CA LEU A 55 -1.76 -10.43 1.88
C LEU A 55 -2.31 -11.50 2.82
N GLU A 56 -1.62 -12.63 2.96
CA GLU A 56 -2.00 -13.74 3.85
C GLU A 56 -2.18 -13.27 5.29
N ALA A 57 -1.21 -12.54 5.83
CA ALA A 57 -1.27 -12.00 7.18
C ALA A 57 -2.43 -10.98 7.35
N SER A 58 -2.81 -10.27 6.30
CA SER A 58 -3.95 -9.34 6.33
C SER A 58 -5.28 -10.10 6.34
N LEU A 59 -5.43 -11.13 5.52
CA LEU A 59 -6.61 -12.01 5.51
C LEU A 59 -6.82 -12.66 6.88
N GLU A 60 -5.75 -13.20 7.49
CA GLU A 60 -5.77 -13.79 8.82
C GLU A 60 -6.22 -12.78 9.88
N ARG A 61 -5.60 -11.60 9.94
CA ARG A 61 -5.95 -10.56 10.94
C ARG A 61 -7.38 -10.05 10.80
N LEU A 62 -7.85 -9.86 9.57
CA LEU A 62 -9.20 -9.42 9.29
C LEU A 62 -10.23 -10.53 9.46
N GLY A 63 -9.79 -11.80 9.31
CA GLY A 63 -10.66 -12.98 9.28
C GLY A 63 -11.64 -12.92 8.12
N LEU A 64 -11.16 -12.48 6.97
CA LEU A 64 -11.87 -12.40 5.71
C LEU A 64 -11.18 -13.35 4.72
N ASP A 65 -11.94 -13.79 3.74
CA ASP A 65 -11.48 -14.68 2.67
C ASP A 65 -11.02 -13.94 1.42
N ARG A 66 -11.34 -12.62 1.32
CA ARG A 66 -11.01 -11.80 0.16
C ARG A 66 -10.70 -10.35 0.57
N ILE A 67 -9.72 -9.78 -0.10
CA ILE A 67 -9.41 -8.33 -0.12
C ILE A 67 -9.54 -7.87 -1.57
N ASP A 68 -10.18 -6.73 -1.79
CA ASP A 68 -10.48 -6.27 -3.15
C ASP A 68 -9.35 -5.42 -3.75
N LEU A 69 -8.71 -4.56 -2.93
CA LEU A 69 -7.66 -3.67 -3.39
C LEU A 69 -6.41 -3.79 -2.51
N LEU A 70 -5.24 -3.81 -3.14
CA LEU A 70 -3.95 -3.82 -2.46
C LEU A 70 -3.14 -2.57 -2.78
N TYR A 71 -2.65 -1.88 -1.76
CA TYR A 71 -1.71 -0.77 -1.91
C TYR A 71 -0.32 -1.18 -1.45
N VAL A 72 0.70 -0.96 -2.28
CA VAL A 72 2.08 -1.07 -1.83
C VAL A 72 2.37 0.08 -0.88
N HIS A 73 2.87 -0.23 0.33
CA HIS A 73 2.93 0.71 1.44
C HIS A 73 4.21 1.53 1.41
N ASP A 74 4.06 2.86 1.39
CA ASP A 74 5.11 3.84 1.70
C ASP A 74 6.42 3.68 0.90
N LEU A 75 6.35 3.63 -0.43
CA LEU A 75 7.50 3.66 -1.34
C LEU A 75 8.01 5.10 -1.54
N ASP A 76 8.23 5.87 -0.47
CA ASP A 76 8.55 7.29 -0.52
C ASP A 76 9.78 7.68 0.33
N VAL A 77 10.29 8.89 0.10
CA VAL A 77 11.46 9.41 0.85
C VAL A 77 11.10 9.66 2.30
N PHE A 78 9.87 10.10 2.56
CA PHE A 78 9.39 10.34 3.91
C PHE A 78 9.56 9.10 4.81
N THR A 79 9.30 7.92 4.28
CA THR A 79 9.43 6.66 5.02
C THR A 79 10.86 6.12 5.03
N HIS A 80 11.56 6.18 3.91
CA HIS A 80 12.88 5.53 3.76
C HIS A 80 14.07 6.48 3.99
N GLY A 81 13.82 7.78 4.19
CA GLY A 81 14.81 8.76 4.66
C GLY A 81 15.73 9.33 3.57
N SER A 82 15.82 8.71 2.38
CA SER A 82 16.63 9.24 1.27
C SER A 82 16.12 8.78 -0.11
N GLU A 83 16.48 9.55 -1.14
CA GLU A 83 16.20 9.18 -2.54
C GLU A 83 16.79 7.83 -2.92
N ALA A 84 18.03 7.54 -2.50
CA ALA A 84 18.70 6.27 -2.80
C ALA A 84 17.97 5.09 -2.13
N ALA A 85 17.55 5.22 -0.88
CA ALA A 85 16.81 4.18 -0.16
C ALA A 85 15.43 3.97 -0.77
N LYS A 86 14.70 5.03 -1.10
CA LYS A 86 13.42 4.95 -1.82
C LYS A 86 13.60 4.23 -3.17
N GLN A 87 14.61 4.61 -3.97
CA GLN A 87 14.85 4.00 -5.27
C GLN A 87 15.15 2.50 -5.14
N ALA A 88 15.95 2.09 -4.17
CA ALA A 88 16.21 0.67 -3.93
C ALA A 88 14.93 -0.12 -3.60
N ARG A 89 13.96 0.49 -2.88
CA ARG A 89 12.65 -0.12 -2.60
C ARG A 89 11.74 -0.18 -3.83
N LEU A 90 11.75 0.86 -4.64
CA LEU A 90 11.04 0.86 -5.93
C LEU A 90 11.57 -0.24 -6.85
N ASP A 91 12.89 -0.40 -6.94
CA ASP A 91 13.53 -1.43 -7.76
C ASP A 91 13.22 -2.84 -7.23
N GLU A 92 13.30 -3.07 -5.92
CA GLU A 92 12.88 -4.32 -5.27
C GLU A 92 11.43 -4.66 -5.60
N PHE A 93 10.53 -3.69 -5.47
CA PHE A 93 9.12 -3.86 -5.79
C PHE A 93 8.90 -4.22 -7.26
N MET A 94 9.47 -3.48 -8.19
CA MET A 94 9.31 -3.74 -9.63
C MET A 94 9.93 -5.07 -10.05
N ALA A 95 11.02 -5.49 -9.40
CA ALA A 95 11.67 -6.78 -9.69
C ALA A 95 10.82 -7.99 -9.27
N GLY A 96 10.00 -7.88 -8.22
CA GLY A 96 9.26 -9.01 -7.66
C GLY A 96 7.82 -8.71 -7.29
N GLY A 97 7.58 -7.78 -6.37
CA GLY A 97 6.26 -7.48 -5.81
C GLY A 97 5.23 -7.05 -6.85
N TYR A 98 5.64 -6.24 -7.84
CA TYR A 98 4.78 -5.83 -8.94
C TYR A 98 4.23 -7.06 -9.71
N ARG A 99 5.10 -8.02 -10.04
CA ARG A 99 4.68 -9.24 -10.73
C ARG A 99 3.73 -10.10 -9.90
N ALA A 100 3.91 -10.15 -8.58
CA ALA A 100 2.98 -10.82 -7.69
C ALA A 100 1.58 -10.17 -7.73
N LEU A 101 1.51 -8.82 -7.69
CA LEU A 101 0.25 -8.09 -7.74
C LEU A 101 -0.46 -8.22 -9.09
N VAL A 102 0.28 -8.13 -10.21
CA VAL A 102 -0.26 -8.37 -11.54
C VAL A 102 -0.89 -9.76 -11.61
N ARG A 103 -0.17 -10.79 -11.15
CA ARG A 103 -0.67 -12.16 -11.13
C ARG A 103 -1.93 -12.31 -10.28
N LEU A 104 -1.96 -11.75 -9.06
CA LEU A 104 -3.14 -11.79 -8.19
C LEU A 104 -4.37 -11.13 -8.84
N ARG A 105 -4.18 -10.02 -9.57
CA ARG A 105 -5.24 -9.36 -10.32
C ARG A 105 -5.70 -10.20 -11.50
N ASP A 106 -4.79 -10.73 -12.30
CA ASP A 106 -5.09 -11.52 -13.48
C ASP A 106 -5.79 -12.85 -13.14
N GLU A 107 -5.47 -13.44 -11.98
CA GLU A 107 -6.13 -14.61 -11.43
C GLU A 107 -7.47 -14.27 -10.73
N GLY A 108 -7.85 -13.00 -10.63
CA GLY A 108 -9.09 -12.53 -9.99
C GLY A 108 -9.10 -12.66 -8.46
N VAL A 109 -7.94 -12.84 -7.82
CA VAL A 109 -7.80 -12.90 -6.36
C VAL A 109 -8.03 -11.52 -5.75
N ILE A 110 -7.61 -10.46 -6.46
CA ILE A 110 -7.89 -9.06 -6.13
C ILE A 110 -8.54 -8.37 -7.33
N ALA A 111 -9.29 -7.30 -7.09
CA ALA A 111 -9.89 -6.50 -8.15
C ALA A 111 -8.93 -5.46 -8.74
N GLY A 112 -7.93 -5.02 -7.96
CA GLY A 112 -6.97 -4.03 -8.41
C GLY A 112 -5.88 -3.75 -7.38
N PHE A 113 -4.86 -3.02 -7.81
CA PHE A 113 -3.76 -2.63 -6.95
C PHE A 113 -3.11 -1.30 -7.34
N GLY A 114 -2.33 -0.75 -6.43
CA GLY A 114 -1.51 0.44 -6.62
C GLY A 114 -0.54 0.68 -5.49
N ALA A 115 -0.20 1.95 -5.24
CA ALA A 115 0.65 2.33 -4.12
C ALA A 115 -0.08 3.29 -3.17
N GLY A 116 0.17 3.12 -1.88
CA GLY A 116 -0.31 4.02 -0.82
C GLY A 116 0.89 4.73 -0.19
N VAL A 117 1.02 6.03 -0.43
CA VAL A 117 2.22 6.80 -0.15
C VAL A 117 1.91 8.17 0.44
N ASN A 118 2.92 8.81 1.05
CA ASN A 118 2.83 10.19 1.53
C ASN A 118 3.25 11.22 0.46
N GLU A 119 3.93 10.80 -0.59
CA GLU A 119 4.46 11.66 -1.67
C GLU A 119 3.96 11.15 -3.01
N TRP A 120 3.54 12.03 -3.93
CA TRP A 120 2.96 11.62 -5.22
C TRP A 120 4.00 11.18 -6.27
N GLN A 121 5.26 11.61 -6.13
CA GLN A 121 6.32 11.33 -7.10
C GLN A 121 6.58 9.82 -7.33
N PRO A 122 6.60 8.96 -6.29
CA PRO A 122 6.67 7.52 -6.49
C PRO A 122 5.53 6.97 -7.34
N CYS A 123 4.30 7.50 -7.21
CA CYS A 123 3.17 7.07 -8.02
C CYS A 123 3.34 7.42 -9.50
N ASP A 124 3.80 8.64 -9.81
CA ASP A 124 4.10 9.05 -11.18
C ASP A 124 5.23 8.19 -11.79
N TRP A 125 6.26 7.88 -11.03
CA TRP A 125 7.36 7.00 -11.43
C TRP A 125 6.87 5.57 -11.74
N LEU A 126 6.04 5.01 -10.89
CA LEU A 126 5.43 3.67 -11.04
C LEU A 126 4.53 3.62 -12.27
N MET A 127 3.64 4.61 -12.43
CA MET A 127 2.68 4.68 -13.53
C MET A 127 3.32 4.79 -14.92
N GLN A 128 4.60 5.18 -15.00
CA GLN A 128 5.39 5.19 -16.23
C GLN A 128 6.00 3.82 -16.56
N ARG A 129 6.00 2.87 -15.60
CA ARG A 129 6.73 1.57 -15.69
C ARG A 129 5.84 0.36 -15.56
N GLY A 130 4.58 0.55 -15.22
CA GLY A 130 3.61 -0.54 -15.08
C GLY A 130 2.18 -0.04 -15.14
N GLU A 131 1.26 -0.99 -15.14
CA GLU A 131 -0.17 -0.75 -15.10
C GLU A 131 -0.65 -0.85 -13.65
N PHE A 132 -1.34 0.18 -13.21
CA PHE A 132 -1.91 0.30 -11.87
C PHE A 132 -3.38 0.73 -11.99
N ASP A 133 -4.19 0.33 -11.01
CA ASP A 133 -5.62 0.60 -11.01
C ASP A 133 -5.96 1.81 -10.14
N VAL A 134 -5.23 2.01 -9.03
CA VAL A 134 -5.54 3.05 -8.06
C VAL A 134 -4.32 3.43 -7.21
N PHE A 135 -4.17 4.72 -6.91
CA PHE A 135 -3.20 5.22 -5.94
C PHE A 135 -3.89 5.82 -4.71
N LEU A 136 -3.22 5.78 -3.56
CA LEU A 136 -3.67 6.42 -2.34
C LEU A 136 -2.61 7.43 -1.88
N LEU A 137 -2.99 8.71 -1.85
CA LEU A 137 -2.14 9.80 -1.38
C LEU A 137 -2.56 10.23 0.02
N ALA A 138 -1.64 10.14 0.97
CA ALA A 138 -1.88 10.48 2.35
C ALA A 138 -1.36 11.88 2.69
N GLY A 139 -2.29 12.87 2.77
CA GLY A 139 -2.02 14.19 3.32
C GLY A 139 -1.21 15.16 2.45
N ARG A 140 -1.03 14.89 1.15
CA ARG A 140 -0.25 15.73 0.22
C ARG A 140 -1.08 16.33 -0.90
N PHE A 141 -2.38 16.45 -0.66
CA PHE A 141 -3.27 17.21 -1.52
C PHE A 141 -4.33 17.90 -0.66
N THR A 142 -4.25 19.20 -0.53
CA THR A 142 -5.13 20.06 0.27
C THR A 142 -5.43 21.35 -0.45
N LEU A 143 -6.25 22.22 0.13
CA LEU A 143 -6.46 23.58 -0.40
C LEU A 143 -5.17 24.40 -0.46
N LEU A 144 -4.19 24.09 0.40
CA LEU A 144 -2.91 24.81 0.52
C LEU A 144 -1.76 24.12 -0.23
N GLU A 145 -1.88 22.83 -0.53
CA GLU A 145 -0.84 22.02 -1.19
C GLU A 145 -1.46 21.29 -2.38
N GLN A 146 -1.17 21.75 -3.59
CA GLN A 146 -1.75 21.22 -4.83
C GLN A 146 -0.71 20.72 -5.83
N ALA A 147 0.53 20.48 -5.39
CA ALA A 147 1.61 20.03 -6.25
C ALA A 147 1.36 18.66 -6.92
N ALA A 148 0.40 17.87 -6.42
CA ALA A 148 0.00 16.60 -7.00
C ALA A 148 -0.95 16.71 -8.20
N LEU A 149 -1.52 17.90 -8.49
CA LEU A 149 -2.50 18.08 -9.58
C LEU A 149 -2.02 17.54 -10.93
N PRO A 150 -0.80 17.87 -11.44
CA PRO A 150 -0.34 17.34 -12.72
C PRO A 150 -0.24 15.81 -12.77
N PHE A 151 0.07 15.18 -11.64
CA PHE A 151 0.06 13.72 -11.51
C PHE A 151 -1.39 13.19 -11.57
N MET A 152 -2.32 13.82 -10.87
CA MET A 152 -3.72 13.42 -10.84
C MET A 152 -4.36 13.51 -12.24
N ASP A 153 -4.05 14.56 -13.00
CA ASP A 153 -4.50 14.71 -14.39
C ASP A 153 -3.96 13.57 -15.28
N LYS A 154 -2.69 13.21 -15.12
CA LYS A 154 -2.09 12.07 -15.84
C LYS A 154 -2.75 10.74 -15.44
N ALA A 155 -3.02 10.54 -14.15
CA ALA A 155 -3.69 9.34 -13.64
C ALA A 155 -5.09 9.23 -14.23
N ALA A 156 -5.88 10.30 -14.18
CA ALA A 156 -7.20 10.38 -14.77
C ALA A 156 -7.20 10.08 -16.28
N ALA A 157 -6.25 10.66 -17.03
CA ALA A 157 -6.10 10.41 -18.47
C ALA A 157 -5.78 8.95 -18.80
N LYS A 158 -5.18 8.18 -17.86
CA LYS A 158 -4.91 6.75 -17.97
C LYS A 158 -6.01 5.87 -17.38
N GLY A 159 -7.08 6.44 -16.84
CA GLY A 159 -8.13 5.69 -16.15
C GLY A 159 -7.73 5.14 -14.78
N VAL A 160 -6.65 5.66 -14.19
CA VAL A 160 -6.16 5.25 -12.87
C VAL A 160 -6.82 6.09 -11.78
N GLY A 161 -7.43 5.43 -10.79
CA GLY A 161 -8.07 6.10 -9.65
C GLY A 161 -7.05 6.73 -8.70
N VAL A 162 -7.43 7.83 -8.04
CA VAL A 162 -6.65 8.43 -6.96
C VAL A 162 -7.53 8.66 -5.74
N VAL A 163 -7.19 8.02 -4.63
CA VAL A 163 -7.84 8.22 -3.33
C VAL A 163 -7.01 9.20 -2.52
N ILE A 164 -7.65 10.26 -2.05
CA ILE A 164 -7.03 11.26 -1.18
C ILE A 164 -7.44 10.97 0.27
N VAL A 165 -6.45 10.89 1.15
CA VAL A 165 -6.67 10.75 2.60
C VAL A 165 -6.19 12.00 3.28
N ALA A 166 -7.11 12.72 3.94
CA ALA A 166 -6.77 13.82 4.82
C ALA A 166 -6.09 13.31 6.10
N LYS A 167 -5.06 13.99 6.54
CA LYS A 167 -4.39 13.75 7.83
C LYS A 167 -4.69 14.87 8.79
#